data_7de44c15ec42e23336c6ce0d318b10f4
#
_entry.id   7de44c15ec42e23336c6ce0d318b10f4
#
_cell.length_a   1.000
_cell.length_b   1.000
_cell.length_c   1.000
_cell.angle_alpha   90.00
_cell.angle_beta   90.00
_cell.angle_gamma   90.00
#
_symmetry.space_group_name_H-M   'P 1'
#
loop_
_entity.id
_entity.type
_entity.pdbx_description
1 polymer ?
#
loop_
_entity_poly.entity_id
_entity_poly.type
_entity_poly.pdbx_seq_one_letter_code
_entity_poly.pdbx_strand_id
1 'polypeptide(L)'
;KYTSINWFVESGVAWFALAMFFMYIITFYTKRFKPVYGFVLSVVIAMILGYTGENTDIFCWMRIVNFYPFFYLGYVISIEDITKWLENKKIKVMAIISLITYFVICYVGIDKIFWLRFLLTGRSGYYRLEYGMAYGPLIRLGVYVISFFIVFMFLSIMPKRRFILSKIGQRSLSVYVFHYVFIYVYMASSLYKYLPYKYPNKWWLFIVAIGIVVTFICGTKWPDALCKWIMNSNIKYRKNAKQ
;
A
#
# COMPACT_ATOMS: atom_id res chain seq x y z
N LYS A 1 -19.32 -2.22 -24.17
CA LYS A 1 -17.99 -2.70 -24.59
C LYS A 1 -17.53 -3.67 -23.52
N TYR A 2 -17.62 -4.95 -23.82
CA TYR A 2 -17.05 -5.99 -22.96
C TYR A 2 -15.54 -5.86 -23.06
N THR A 3 -14.90 -5.40 -21.99
CA THR A 3 -13.45 -5.45 -21.86
C THR A 3 -13.08 -6.93 -21.76
N SER A 4 -12.23 -7.40 -22.65
CA SER A 4 -11.66 -8.73 -22.57
C SER A 4 -11.02 -8.89 -21.19
N ILE A 5 -11.44 -9.93 -20.47
CA ILE A 5 -10.83 -10.27 -19.18
C ILE A 5 -9.39 -10.70 -19.46
N ASN A 6 -8.45 -9.87 -19.13
CA ASN A 6 -7.04 -10.23 -19.25
C ASN A 6 -6.61 -10.87 -17.92
N TRP A 7 -6.55 -12.20 -17.90
CA TRP A 7 -6.24 -13.01 -16.71
C TRP A 7 -4.87 -12.73 -16.10
N PHE A 8 -3.97 -12.13 -16.87
CA PHE A 8 -2.59 -11.86 -16.45
C PHE A 8 -2.36 -10.43 -15.97
N VAL A 9 -3.31 -9.53 -16.23
CA VAL A 9 -3.21 -8.13 -15.83
C VAL A 9 -4.19 -7.85 -14.69
N GLU A 10 -3.67 -7.74 -13.48
CA GLU A 10 -4.45 -7.46 -12.30
C GLU A 10 -4.65 -5.95 -12.15
N SER A 11 -5.84 -5.48 -12.50
CA SER A 11 -6.25 -4.08 -12.35
C SER A 11 -7.15 -3.83 -11.13
N GLY A 12 -7.55 -4.90 -10.46
CA GLY A 12 -8.52 -4.87 -9.36
C GLY A 12 -7.92 -4.88 -7.96
N VAL A 13 -8.71 -5.36 -6.99
CA VAL A 13 -8.35 -5.44 -5.56
C VAL A 13 -7.28 -6.49 -5.28
N ALA A 14 -7.32 -7.61 -6.01
CA ALA A 14 -6.54 -8.80 -5.69
C ALA A 14 -5.01 -8.57 -5.81
N TRP A 15 -4.58 -7.48 -6.49
CA TRP A 15 -3.16 -7.19 -6.70
C TRP A 15 -2.33 -7.20 -5.41
N PHE A 16 -2.86 -6.66 -4.31
CA PHE A 16 -2.12 -6.59 -3.05
C PHE A 16 -1.95 -7.97 -2.42
N ALA A 17 -3.00 -8.80 -2.44
CA ALA A 17 -2.92 -10.17 -1.94
C ALA A 17 -1.95 -11.01 -2.77
N LEU A 18 -1.99 -10.85 -4.09
CA LEU A 18 -1.07 -11.49 -5.03
C LEU A 18 0.38 -11.02 -4.79
N ALA A 19 0.57 -9.71 -4.64
CA ALA A 19 1.89 -9.14 -4.35
C ALA A 19 2.44 -9.67 -3.02
N MET A 20 1.64 -9.71 -1.96
CA MET A 20 2.02 -10.28 -0.67
C MET A 20 2.43 -11.74 -0.80
N PHE A 21 1.68 -12.55 -1.54
CA PHE A 21 2.01 -13.96 -1.79
C PHE A 21 3.40 -14.12 -2.41
N PHE A 22 3.69 -13.38 -3.47
CA PHE A 22 5.01 -13.42 -4.11
C PHE A 22 6.12 -12.85 -3.21
N MET A 23 5.86 -11.79 -2.46
CA MET A 23 6.82 -11.23 -1.51
C MET A 23 7.20 -12.24 -0.42
N TYR A 24 6.26 -13.05 0.08
CA TYR A 24 6.56 -14.14 1.01
C TYR A 24 7.43 -15.22 0.37
N ILE A 25 7.15 -15.61 -0.87
CA ILE A 25 7.97 -16.58 -1.61
C ILE A 25 9.40 -16.05 -1.77
N ILE A 26 9.55 -14.80 -2.23
CA ILE A 26 10.87 -14.18 -2.40
C ILE A 26 11.62 -14.15 -1.06
N THR A 27 10.92 -13.78 0.02
CA THR A 27 11.53 -13.72 1.36
C THR A 27 11.97 -15.08 1.86
N PHE A 28 11.25 -16.16 1.52
CA PHE A 28 11.68 -17.51 1.88
C PHE A 28 13.07 -17.85 1.34
N TYR A 29 13.42 -17.36 0.15
CA TYR A 29 14.75 -17.55 -0.43
C TYR A 29 15.76 -16.50 0.08
N THR A 30 15.34 -15.25 0.23
CA THR A 30 16.24 -14.14 0.60
C THR A 30 16.59 -14.12 2.08
N LYS A 31 15.80 -14.75 2.97
CA LYS A 31 16.13 -14.87 4.40
C LYS A 31 17.46 -15.57 4.71
N ARG A 32 18.04 -16.28 3.73
CA ARG A 32 19.36 -16.91 3.85
C ARG A 32 20.51 -15.91 3.81
N PHE A 33 20.29 -14.73 3.25
CA PHE A 33 21.27 -13.67 3.19
C PHE A 33 21.29 -12.88 4.50
N LYS A 34 22.43 -12.23 4.79
CA LYS A 34 22.44 -11.25 5.90
C LYS A 34 21.41 -10.15 5.61
N PRO A 35 20.64 -9.70 6.61
CA PRO A 35 19.54 -8.75 6.43
C PRO A 35 19.87 -7.51 5.61
N VAL A 36 21.05 -6.93 5.87
CA VAL A 36 21.52 -5.73 5.15
C VAL A 36 21.68 -5.98 3.65
N TYR A 37 22.28 -7.12 3.27
CA TYR A 37 22.47 -7.45 1.85
C TYR A 37 21.15 -7.72 1.14
N GLY A 38 20.21 -8.42 1.80
CA GLY A 38 18.87 -8.65 1.24
C GLY A 38 18.11 -7.34 1.01
N PHE A 39 18.21 -6.40 1.95
CA PHE A 39 17.59 -5.10 1.81
C PHE A 39 18.23 -4.27 0.68
N VAL A 40 19.56 -4.12 0.70
CA VAL A 40 20.27 -3.36 -0.35
C VAL A 40 20.01 -3.94 -1.73
N LEU A 41 20.09 -5.27 -1.87
CA LEU A 41 19.82 -5.95 -3.13
C LEU A 41 18.40 -5.67 -3.62
N SER A 42 17.41 -5.69 -2.72
CA SER A 42 16.01 -5.40 -3.09
C SER A 42 15.82 -3.98 -3.61
N VAL A 43 16.48 -2.99 -3.01
CA VAL A 43 16.47 -1.60 -3.47
C VAL A 43 17.15 -1.47 -4.83
N VAL A 44 18.33 -2.08 -5.01
CA VAL A 44 19.08 -2.04 -6.27
C VAL A 44 18.26 -2.68 -7.41
N ILE A 45 17.66 -3.85 -7.18
CA ILE A 45 16.80 -4.50 -8.17
C ILE A 45 15.63 -3.59 -8.54
N ALA A 46 14.96 -2.98 -7.57
CA ALA A 46 13.86 -2.06 -7.83
C ALA A 46 14.29 -0.81 -8.62
N MET A 47 15.50 -0.31 -8.40
CA MET A 47 16.06 0.80 -9.17
C MET A 47 16.34 0.39 -10.63
N ILE A 48 16.92 -0.78 -10.85
CA ILE A 48 17.25 -1.28 -12.21
C ILE A 48 15.97 -1.59 -13.00
N LEU A 49 15.01 -2.26 -12.37
CA LEU A 49 13.76 -2.65 -13.04
C LEU A 49 12.84 -1.47 -13.34
N GLY A 50 13.12 -0.29 -12.85
CA GLY A 50 12.44 0.95 -13.26
C GLY A 50 12.63 1.31 -14.73
N TYR A 51 13.64 0.77 -15.42
CA TYR A 51 13.87 0.95 -16.86
C TYR A 51 13.01 0.07 -17.75
N THR A 52 12.28 -0.90 -17.19
CA THR A 52 11.42 -1.78 -17.98
C THR A 52 10.21 -1.02 -18.53
N GLY A 53 9.80 -1.39 -19.75
CA GLY A 53 8.79 -0.68 -20.53
C GLY A 53 7.35 -0.85 -20.05
N GLU A 54 6.40 -0.31 -20.84
CA GLU A 54 4.98 -0.12 -20.47
C GLU A 54 4.18 -1.40 -20.15
N ASN A 55 4.52 -2.54 -20.72
CA ASN A 55 3.71 -3.78 -20.66
C ASN A 55 3.97 -4.63 -19.42
N THR A 56 4.23 -4.02 -18.29
CA THR A 56 4.86 -4.69 -17.15
C THR A 56 3.94 -4.94 -15.97
N ASP A 57 2.63 -4.79 -16.10
CA ASP A 57 1.69 -5.05 -15.00
C ASP A 57 1.20 -6.52 -14.94
N ILE A 58 1.86 -7.42 -15.71
CA ILE A 58 1.61 -8.85 -15.64
C ILE A 58 1.92 -9.35 -14.24
N PHE A 59 0.95 -9.99 -13.56
CA PHE A 59 1.05 -10.44 -12.17
C PHE A 59 1.49 -9.35 -11.17
N CYS A 60 1.30 -8.07 -11.47
CA CYS A 60 1.70 -6.93 -10.62
C CYS A 60 3.19 -6.90 -10.27
N TRP A 61 4.06 -7.50 -11.12
CA TRP A 61 5.46 -7.71 -10.78
C TRP A 61 6.21 -6.40 -10.48
N MET A 62 5.88 -5.30 -11.19
CA MET A 62 6.46 -3.99 -10.90
C MET A 62 6.15 -3.54 -9.47
N ARG A 63 4.91 -3.76 -9.02
CA ARG A 63 4.52 -3.42 -7.63
C ARG A 63 5.22 -4.34 -6.64
N ILE A 64 5.31 -5.64 -6.94
CA ILE A 64 6.03 -6.59 -6.10
C ILE A 64 7.45 -6.10 -5.86
N VAL A 65 8.20 -5.81 -6.92
CA VAL A 65 9.60 -5.38 -6.83
C VAL A 65 9.72 -4.03 -6.12
N ASN A 66 8.85 -3.07 -6.46
CA ASN A 66 8.92 -1.72 -5.89
C ASN A 66 8.51 -1.66 -4.42
N PHE A 67 7.60 -2.52 -3.97
CA PHE A 67 7.18 -2.57 -2.57
C PHE A 67 7.97 -3.58 -1.74
N TYR A 68 8.71 -4.48 -2.37
CA TYR A 68 9.49 -5.50 -1.67
C TYR A 68 10.50 -4.95 -0.66
N PRO A 69 11.24 -3.84 -0.89
CA PRO A 69 12.12 -3.28 0.12
C PRO A 69 11.40 -2.92 1.43
N PHE A 70 10.16 -2.40 1.36
CA PHE A 70 9.36 -2.09 2.54
C PHE A 70 8.91 -3.38 3.27
N PHE A 71 8.45 -4.36 2.51
CA PHE A 71 8.05 -5.65 3.05
C PHE A 71 9.22 -6.34 3.74
N TYR A 72 10.37 -6.41 3.08
CA TYR A 72 11.56 -7.06 3.59
C TYR A 72 12.11 -6.36 4.85
N LEU A 73 12.13 -5.03 4.86
CA LEU A 73 12.52 -4.27 6.04
C LEU A 73 11.59 -4.58 7.23
N GLY A 74 10.27 -4.61 7.01
CA GLY A 74 9.30 -4.98 8.05
C GLY A 74 9.42 -6.43 8.52
N TYR A 75 9.92 -7.34 7.67
CA TYR A 75 10.21 -8.73 8.04
C TYR A 75 11.46 -8.87 8.91
N VAL A 76 12.48 -8.05 8.64
CA VAL A 76 13.80 -8.16 9.27
C VAL A 76 13.89 -7.41 10.61
N ILE A 77 13.25 -6.25 10.70
CA ILE A 77 13.34 -5.42 11.91
C ILE A 77 12.46 -6.01 13.02
N SER A 78 13.03 -6.20 14.20
CA SER A 78 12.26 -6.64 15.36
C SER A 78 11.34 -5.53 15.87
N ILE A 79 10.15 -5.91 16.33
CA ILE A 79 9.19 -4.96 16.91
C ILE A 79 9.77 -4.32 18.18
N GLU A 80 10.56 -5.07 18.95
CA GLU A 80 11.19 -4.63 20.18
C GLU A 80 12.18 -3.49 19.94
N ASP A 81 13.00 -3.59 18.89
CA ASP A 81 13.98 -2.58 18.56
C ASP A 81 13.33 -1.28 18.09
N ILE A 82 12.29 -1.41 17.25
CA ILE A 82 11.51 -0.24 16.81
C ILE A 82 10.82 0.43 18.01
N THR A 83 10.17 -0.33 18.88
CA THR A 83 9.38 0.26 19.98
C THR A 83 10.23 1.05 20.94
N LYS A 84 11.46 0.60 21.26
CA LYS A 84 12.40 1.36 22.11
C LYS A 84 12.70 2.75 21.53
N TRP A 85 12.93 2.82 20.21
CA TRP A 85 13.19 4.08 19.51
C TRP A 85 11.96 4.98 19.48
N LEU A 86 10.79 4.41 19.19
CA LEU A 86 9.52 5.13 19.05
C LEU A 86 8.96 5.65 20.39
N GLU A 87 9.48 5.17 21.54
CA GLU A 87 9.07 5.64 22.86
C GLU A 87 9.61 7.01 23.23
N ASN A 88 10.68 7.45 22.60
CA ASN A 88 11.34 8.71 22.91
C ASN A 88 10.41 9.89 22.59
N LYS A 89 10.10 10.72 23.62
CA LYS A 89 9.26 11.91 23.48
C LYS A 89 9.78 12.90 22.43
N LYS A 90 11.10 13.06 22.34
CA LYS A 90 11.72 13.95 21.34
C LYS A 90 11.44 13.46 19.91
N ILE A 91 11.53 12.14 19.68
CA ILE A 91 11.21 11.55 18.38
C ILE A 91 9.73 11.75 18.02
N LYS A 92 8.82 11.63 18.97
CA LYS A 92 7.38 11.89 18.74
C LYS A 92 7.10 13.34 18.35
N VAL A 93 7.70 14.30 19.03
CA VAL A 93 7.54 15.73 18.68
C VAL A 93 8.10 15.98 17.28
N MET A 94 9.31 15.48 17.01
CA MET A 94 9.94 15.58 15.69
C MET A 94 9.09 14.92 14.61
N ALA A 95 8.48 13.77 14.89
CA ALA A 95 7.60 13.07 13.97
C ALA A 95 6.34 13.89 13.62
N ILE A 96 5.71 14.51 14.61
CA ILE A 96 4.55 15.38 14.37
C ILE A 96 4.93 16.55 13.48
N ILE A 97 6.03 17.26 13.81
CA ILE A 97 6.52 18.39 13.01
C ILE A 97 6.84 17.95 11.60
N SER A 98 7.58 16.84 11.42
CA SER A 98 7.96 16.33 10.11
C SER A 98 6.75 15.94 9.25
N LEU A 99 5.73 15.31 9.84
CA LEU A 99 4.50 14.95 9.13
C LEU A 99 3.69 16.18 8.74
N ILE A 100 3.54 17.16 9.62
CA ILE A 100 2.87 18.42 9.30
C ILE A 100 3.61 19.11 8.15
N THR A 101 4.94 19.23 8.25
CA THR A 101 5.77 19.85 7.20
C THR A 101 5.62 19.10 5.87
N TYR A 102 5.65 17.77 5.90
CA TYR A 102 5.44 16.95 4.71
C TYR A 102 4.09 17.22 4.05
N PHE A 103 2.99 17.24 4.83
CA PHE A 103 1.66 17.54 4.28
C PHE A 103 1.54 18.96 3.77
N VAL A 104 2.15 19.94 4.42
CA VAL A 104 2.19 21.33 3.95
C VAL A 104 2.96 21.43 2.62
N ILE A 105 4.12 20.79 2.51
CA ILE A 105 4.89 20.74 1.26
C ILE A 105 4.09 20.07 0.14
N CYS A 106 3.41 18.96 0.44
CA CYS A 106 2.55 18.28 -0.53
C CYS A 106 1.38 19.17 -0.98
N TYR A 107 0.76 19.91 -0.06
CA TYR A 107 -0.37 20.77 -0.36
C TYR A 107 0.05 21.99 -1.20
N VAL A 108 1.13 22.67 -0.82
CA VAL A 108 1.62 23.86 -1.53
C VAL A 108 2.29 23.51 -2.86
N GLY A 109 2.99 22.36 -2.88
CA GLY A 109 3.78 21.95 -4.04
C GLY A 109 3.08 20.96 -4.96
N ILE A 110 1.78 20.69 -4.79
CA ILE A 110 1.07 19.60 -5.47
C ILE A 110 1.28 19.60 -7.00
N ASP A 111 1.21 20.77 -7.63
CA ASP A 111 1.36 20.89 -9.09
C ASP A 111 2.77 20.51 -9.56
N LYS A 112 3.79 20.79 -8.72
CA LYS A 112 5.19 20.50 -9.05
C LYS A 112 5.59 19.05 -8.78
N ILE A 113 4.96 18.40 -7.77
CA ILE A 113 5.34 17.06 -7.34
C ILE A 113 4.35 15.96 -7.77
N PHE A 114 3.25 16.33 -8.43
CA PHE A 114 2.20 15.39 -8.82
C PHE A 114 2.69 14.25 -9.73
N TRP A 115 3.73 14.48 -10.51
CA TRP A 115 4.38 13.46 -11.34
C TRP A 115 5.01 12.32 -10.51
N LEU A 116 5.40 12.56 -9.23
CA LEU A 116 5.92 11.51 -8.34
C LEU A 116 4.92 10.36 -8.13
N ARG A 117 3.63 10.60 -8.35
CA ARG A 117 2.59 9.56 -8.28
C ARG A 117 2.93 8.33 -9.11
N PHE A 118 3.59 8.49 -10.24
CA PHE A 118 3.96 7.38 -11.11
C PHE A 118 4.93 6.41 -10.43
N LEU A 119 5.85 6.92 -9.61
CA LEU A 119 6.76 6.11 -8.81
C LEU A 119 6.11 5.58 -7.53
N LEU A 120 5.29 6.41 -6.86
CA LEU A 120 4.63 6.05 -5.60
C LEU A 120 3.61 4.91 -5.78
N THR A 121 2.93 4.84 -6.92
CA THR A 121 2.01 3.73 -7.21
C THR A 121 2.73 2.40 -7.49
N GLY A 122 4.03 2.42 -7.75
CA GLY A 122 4.83 1.24 -8.07
C GLY A 122 4.51 0.58 -9.41
N ARG A 123 3.56 1.12 -10.21
CA ARG A 123 3.10 0.53 -11.48
C ARG A 123 3.94 0.94 -12.68
N SER A 124 4.55 2.12 -12.64
CA SER A 124 5.18 2.74 -13.80
C SER A 124 6.69 2.72 -13.68
N GLY A 125 7.34 2.50 -14.83
CA GLY A 125 8.77 2.68 -14.98
C GLY A 125 9.14 4.15 -15.21
N TYR A 126 10.43 4.39 -15.46
CA TYR A 126 11.00 5.74 -15.62
C TYR A 126 10.58 6.44 -16.91
N TYR A 127 10.10 5.71 -17.90
CA TYR A 127 9.61 6.25 -19.17
C TYR A 127 8.49 7.29 -19.02
N ARG A 128 7.78 7.30 -17.87
CA ARG A 128 6.74 8.28 -17.56
C ARG A 128 7.25 9.57 -16.93
N LEU A 129 8.53 9.65 -16.68
CA LEU A 129 9.16 10.83 -16.08
C LEU A 129 9.93 11.59 -17.16
N GLU A 130 9.85 12.91 -17.15
CA GLU A 130 10.51 13.77 -18.14
C GLU A 130 12.03 13.48 -18.25
N TYR A 131 12.70 13.33 -17.10
CA TYR A 131 14.12 12.99 -17.02
C TYR A 131 14.38 11.58 -16.47
N GLY A 132 13.38 10.70 -16.59
CA GLY A 132 13.42 9.40 -15.92
C GLY A 132 14.48 8.44 -16.45
N MET A 133 14.77 8.50 -17.75
CA MET A 133 15.80 7.64 -18.35
C MET A 133 17.21 8.01 -17.90
N ALA A 134 17.48 9.28 -17.57
CA ALA A 134 18.78 9.73 -17.09
C ALA A 134 18.90 9.61 -15.57
N TYR A 135 17.89 10.04 -14.82
CA TYR A 135 17.96 10.19 -13.36
C TYR A 135 16.98 9.27 -12.60
N GLY A 136 16.27 8.39 -13.28
CA GLY A 136 15.23 7.53 -12.69
C GLY A 136 15.66 6.77 -11.43
N PRO A 137 16.81 6.08 -11.41
CA PRO A 137 17.29 5.38 -10.22
C PRO A 137 17.53 6.30 -9.03
N LEU A 138 18.12 7.48 -9.24
CA LEU A 138 18.36 8.46 -8.19
C LEU A 138 17.05 9.03 -7.64
N ILE A 139 16.11 9.35 -8.52
CA ILE A 139 14.78 9.82 -8.12
C ILE A 139 14.08 8.74 -7.31
N ARG A 140 14.12 7.47 -7.74
CA ARG A 140 13.54 6.35 -6.99
C ARG A 140 14.20 6.14 -5.64
N LEU A 141 15.51 6.26 -5.56
CA LEU A 141 16.23 6.21 -4.28
C LEU A 141 15.76 7.33 -3.35
N GLY A 142 15.63 8.56 -3.85
CA GLY A 142 15.09 9.69 -3.10
C GLY A 142 13.66 9.41 -2.59
N VAL A 143 12.79 8.83 -3.45
CA VAL A 143 11.43 8.42 -3.07
C VAL A 143 11.48 7.36 -1.96
N TYR A 144 12.37 6.39 -2.02
CA TYR A 144 12.53 5.39 -0.95
C TYR A 144 12.95 6.04 0.37
N VAL A 145 13.99 6.89 0.35
CA VAL A 145 14.47 7.58 1.56
C VAL A 145 13.34 8.36 2.23
N ILE A 146 12.61 9.17 1.44
CA ILE A 146 11.48 9.96 1.96
C ILE A 146 10.36 9.04 2.46
N SER A 147 10.02 7.99 1.72
CA SER A 147 8.93 7.07 2.11
C SER A 147 9.27 6.31 3.39
N PHE A 148 10.50 5.78 3.54
CA PHE A 148 10.93 5.14 4.77
C PHE A 148 10.92 6.11 5.95
N PHE A 149 11.40 7.33 5.74
CA PHE A 149 11.37 8.37 6.76
C PHE A 149 9.93 8.66 7.21
N ILE A 150 8.99 8.88 6.28
CA ILE A 150 7.59 9.16 6.58
C ILE A 150 6.92 7.98 7.28
N VAL A 151 7.16 6.74 6.84
CA VAL A 151 6.63 5.53 7.50
C VAL A 151 7.15 5.44 8.93
N PHE A 152 8.44 5.69 9.15
CA PHE A 152 9.03 5.66 10.49
C PHE A 152 8.46 6.75 11.40
N MET A 153 8.32 7.98 10.88
CA MET A 153 7.68 9.08 11.63
C MET A 153 6.22 8.76 11.96
N PHE A 154 5.47 8.19 10.99
CA PHE A 154 4.08 7.79 11.21
C PHE A 154 3.95 6.71 12.30
N LEU A 155 4.82 5.69 12.29
CA LEU A 155 4.87 4.67 13.33
C LEU A 155 5.14 5.27 14.71
N SER A 156 5.96 6.34 14.78
CA SER A 156 6.33 6.99 16.06
C SER A 156 5.15 7.64 16.79
N ILE A 157 4.15 8.11 16.05
CA ILE A 157 2.96 8.74 16.64
C ILE A 157 1.83 7.76 16.92
N MET A 158 1.97 6.48 16.50
CA MET A 158 0.94 5.46 16.72
C MET A 158 0.70 5.23 18.21
N PRO A 159 -0.57 5.31 18.66
CA PRO A 159 -0.90 5.09 20.05
C PRO A 159 -0.75 3.61 20.44
N LYS A 160 -0.14 3.36 21.61
CA LYS A 160 0.05 2.00 22.14
C LYS A 160 -1.23 1.40 22.72
N ARG A 161 -2.18 2.25 23.13
CA ARG A 161 -3.44 1.79 23.72
C ARG A 161 -4.38 1.27 22.64
N ARG A 162 -5.03 0.15 22.93
CA ARG A 162 -6.07 -0.39 22.05
C ARG A 162 -7.32 0.48 22.12
N PHE A 163 -7.80 0.93 20.98
CA PHE A 163 -9.02 1.72 20.83
C PHE A 163 -9.78 1.24 19.58
N ILE A 164 -10.88 1.92 19.22
CA ILE A 164 -11.78 1.46 18.15
C ILE A 164 -11.02 1.19 16.83
N LEU A 165 -10.12 2.10 16.43
CA LEU A 165 -9.34 1.95 15.20
C LEU A 165 -8.40 0.73 15.24
N SER A 166 -7.88 0.36 16.42
CA SER A 166 -7.07 -0.85 16.56
C SER A 166 -7.88 -2.13 16.26
N LYS A 167 -9.17 -2.14 16.63
CA LYS A 167 -10.07 -3.26 16.30
C LYS A 167 -10.35 -3.34 14.80
N ILE A 168 -10.50 -2.19 14.13
CA ILE A 168 -10.65 -2.11 12.67
C ILE A 168 -9.36 -2.56 11.98
N GLY A 169 -8.19 -2.12 12.47
CA GLY A 169 -6.90 -2.54 11.96
C GLY A 169 -6.67 -4.06 12.03
N GLN A 170 -7.12 -4.72 13.10
CA GLN A 170 -7.07 -6.19 13.21
C GLN A 170 -7.96 -6.91 12.17
N ARG A 171 -8.91 -6.19 11.56
CA ARG A 171 -9.81 -6.69 10.52
C ARG A 171 -9.53 -6.05 9.16
N SER A 172 -8.31 -5.59 8.96
CA SER A 172 -7.90 -4.92 7.71
C SER A 172 -8.13 -5.76 6.46
N LEU A 173 -8.04 -7.09 6.57
CA LEU A 173 -8.35 -8.00 5.46
C LEU A 173 -9.82 -7.88 5.03
N SER A 174 -10.76 -7.83 5.96
CA SER A 174 -12.18 -7.67 5.61
C SER A 174 -12.45 -6.29 5.01
N VAL A 175 -11.84 -5.24 5.54
CA VAL A 175 -11.89 -3.90 4.93
C VAL A 175 -11.34 -3.95 3.50
N TYR A 176 -10.18 -4.57 3.30
CA TYR A 176 -9.55 -4.70 2.00
C TYR A 176 -10.41 -5.44 0.97
N VAL A 177 -11.08 -6.51 1.37
CA VAL A 177 -11.92 -7.29 0.44
C VAL A 177 -13.23 -6.57 0.14
N PHE A 178 -13.92 -6.06 1.17
CA PHE A 178 -15.29 -5.56 1.02
C PHE A 178 -15.40 -4.11 0.56
N HIS A 179 -14.36 -3.25 0.75
CA HIS A 179 -14.46 -1.86 0.30
C HIS A 179 -14.70 -1.74 -1.21
N TYR A 180 -14.28 -2.71 -1.99
CA TYR A 180 -14.46 -2.72 -3.44
C TYR A 180 -15.92 -2.86 -3.88
N VAL A 181 -16.73 -3.55 -3.10
CA VAL A 181 -18.17 -3.62 -3.34
C VAL A 181 -18.76 -2.21 -3.32
N PHE A 182 -18.33 -1.39 -2.34
CA PHE A 182 -18.77 0.00 -2.24
C PHE A 182 -18.23 0.89 -3.37
N ILE A 183 -17.00 0.65 -3.82
CA ILE A 183 -16.44 1.34 -4.99
C ILE A 183 -17.26 1.02 -6.24
N TYR A 184 -17.62 -0.26 -6.48
CA TYR A 184 -18.46 -0.63 -7.61
C TYR A 184 -19.87 -0.01 -7.52
N VAL A 185 -20.48 -0.02 -6.34
CA VAL A 185 -21.79 0.62 -6.13
C VAL A 185 -21.69 2.13 -6.38
N TYR A 186 -20.63 2.79 -5.89
CA TYR A 186 -20.41 4.21 -6.14
C TYR A 186 -20.23 4.50 -7.64
N MET A 187 -19.42 3.72 -8.35
CA MET A 187 -19.20 3.86 -9.79
C MET A 187 -20.42 3.54 -10.63
N ALA A 188 -21.26 2.58 -10.21
CA ALA A 188 -22.53 2.25 -10.85
C ALA A 188 -23.62 3.30 -10.58
N SER A 189 -23.50 4.03 -9.47
CA SER A 189 -24.43 5.13 -9.15
C SER A 189 -24.07 6.38 -9.95
N SER A 190 -25.06 7.27 -10.15
CA SER A 190 -24.80 8.57 -10.77
C SER A 190 -24.00 9.54 -9.88
N LEU A 191 -23.72 9.17 -8.63
CA LEU A 191 -23.05 10.01 -7.62
C LEU A 191 -21.65 10.44 -8.06
N TYR A 192 -20.90 9.58 -8.73
CA TYR A 192 -19.54 9.89 -9.18
C TYR A 192 -19.47 11.03 -10.21
N LYS A 193 -20.56 11.27 -10.95
CA LYS A 193 -20.71 12.41 -11.87
C LYS A 193 -21.35 13.61 -11.18
N TYR A 194 -22.37 13.36 -10.36
CA TYR A 194 -23.17 14.37 -9.70
C TYR A 194 -22.38 15.18 -8.67
N LEU A 195 -21.57 14.53 -7.84
CA LEU A 195 -20.80 15.21 -6.78
C LEU A 195 -19.78 16.22 -7.32
N PRO A 196 -18.91 15.90 -8.30
CA PRO A 196 -18.03 16.88 -8.91
C PRO A 196 -18.76 17.99 -9.63
N TYR A 197 -19.89 17.69 -10.29
CA TYR A 197 -20.71 18.68 -10.99
C TYR A 197 -21.33 19.69 -10.01
N LYS A 198 -21.95 19.19 -8.94
CA LYS A 198 -22.65 20.06 -7.98
C LYS A 198 -21.70 20.78 -7.00
N TYR A 199 -20.58 20.13 -6.65
CA TYR A 199 -19.62 20.65 -5.66
C TYR A 199 -18.17 20.61 -6.20
N PRO A 200 -17.81 21.37 -7.21
CA PRO A 200 -16.54 21.24 -7.93
C PRO A 200 -15.30 21.35 -7.02
N ASN A 201 -15.37 22.17 -5.95
CA ASN A 201 -14.26 22.39 -5.03
C ASN A 201 -14.33 21.56 -3.73
N LYS A 202 -15.42 20.84 -3.48
CA LYS A 202 -15.66 20.14 -2.19
C LYS A 202 -16.03 18.67 -2.36
N TRP A 203 -16.16 18.15 -3.58
CA TRP A 203 -16.58 16.77 -3.84
C TRP A 203 -15.66 15.74 -3.18
N TRP A 204 -14.37 16.03 -3.06
CA TRP A 204 -13.39 15.15 -2.42
C TRP A 204 -13.68 14.95 -0.92
N LEU A 205 -14.26 15.94 -0.22
CA LEU A 205 -14.69 15.79 1.18
C LEU A 205 -15.75 14.71 1.33
N PHE A 206 -16.71 14.63 0.38
CA PHE A 206 -17.72 13.58 0.37
C PHE A 206 -17.09 12.20 0.15
N ILE A 207 -16.09 12.10 -0.75
CA ILE A 207 -15.40 10.84 -0.98
C ILE A 207 -14.62 10.39 0.27
N VAL A 208 -13.94 11.31 0.95
CA VAL A 208 -13.26 11.01 2.21
C VAL A 208 -14.26 10.56 3.28
N ALA A 209 -15.38 11.26 3.43
CA ALA A 209 -16.42 10.89 4.39
C ALA A 209 -17.00 9.50 4.09
N ILE A 210 -17.33 9.21 2.82
CA ILE A 210 -17.79 7.89 2.38
C ILE A 210 -16.72 6.83 2.68
N GLY A 211 -15.45 7.09 2.36
CA GLY A 211 -14.33 6.17 2.63
C GLY A 211 -14.19 5.83 4.12
N ILE A 212 -14.35 6.82 5.00
CA ILE A 212 -14.34 6.61 6.45
C ILE A 212 -15.51 5.70 6.84
N VAL A 213 -16.73 6.03 6.43
CA VAL A 213 -17.94 5.23 6.74
C VAL A 213 -17.79 3.79 6.24
N VAL A 214 -17.35 3.59 5.00
CA VAL A 214 -17.10 2.27 4.41
C VAL A 214 -16.06 1.50 5.22
N THR A 215 -14.98 2.15 5.65
CA THR A 215 -13.94 1.53 6.48
C THR A 215 -14.51 1.02 7.80
N PHE A 216 -15.35 1.82 8.46
CA PHE A 216 -16.03 1.41 9.69
C PHE A 216 -16.99 0.24 9.46
N ILE A 217 -17.81 0.29 8.40
CA ILE A 217 -18.75 -0.79 8.05
C ILE A 217 -18.00 -2.09 7.76
N CYS A 218 -16.98 -2.04 6.87
CA CYS A 218 -16.19 -3.21 6.49
C CYS A 218 -15.35 -3.77 7.64
N GLY A 219 -14.97 -2.93 8.63
CA GLY A 219 -14.25 -3.31 9.83
C GLY A 219 -15.13 -3.87 10.95
N THR A 220 -16.45 -4.06 10.75
CA THR A 220 -17.34 -4.70 11.72
C THR A 220 -17.09 -6.20 11.84
N LYS A 221 -17.74 -6.83 12.83
CA LYS A 221 -17.60 -8.27 13.06
C LYS A 221 -18.14 -9.15 11.93
N TRP A 222 -19.19 -8.69 11.22
CA TRP A 222 -19.85 -9.46 10.18
C TRP A 222 -18.97 -9.75 8.96
N PRO A 223 -18.36 -8.74 8.29
CA PRO A 223 -17.44 -8.98 7.18
C PRO A 223 -16.23 -9.80 7.60
N ASP A 224 -15.70 -9.59 8.81
CA ASP A 224 -14.57 -10.36 9.35
C ASP A 224 -14.94 -11.84 9.57
N ALA A 225 -16.13 -12.10 10.10
CA ALA A 225 -16.64 -13.46 10.27
C ALA A 225 -16.79 -14.19 8.93
N LEU A 226 -17.29 -13.49 7.90
CA LEU A 226 -17.42 -14.04 6.55
C LEU A 226 -16.05 -14.37 5.93
N CYS A 227 -15.07 -13.47 6.04
CA CYS A 227 -13.70 -13.75 5.61
C CYS A 227 -13.11 -14.98 6.32
N LYS A 228 -13.26 -15.06 7.63
CA LYS A 228 -12.78 -16.20 8.42
C LYS A 228 -13.48 -17.50 8.05
N TRP A 229 -14.77 -17.45 7.80
CA TRP A 229 -15.54 -18.62 7.38
C TRP A 229 -15.05 -19.15 6.03
N ILE A 230 -14.85 -18.28 5.02
CA ILE A 230 -14.30 -18.64 3.72
C ILE A 230 -12.90 -19.27 3.86
N MET A 231 -12.03 -18.68 4.67
CA MET A 231 -10.68 -19.20 4.89
C MET A 231 -10.69 -20.57 5.60
N ASN A 232 -11.53 -20.74 6.61
CA ASN A 232 -11.60 -21.97 7.41
C ASN A 232 -12.31 -23.12 6.67
N SER A 233 -13.27 -22.83 5.79
CA SER A 233 -13.93 -23.86 4.97
C SER A 233 -12.94 -24.58 4.07
N ASN A 234 -12.00 -23.84 3.47
CA ASN A 234 -10.96 -24.42 2.63
C ASN A 234 -9.95 -25.30 3.41
N ILE A 235 -9.71 -24.99 4.69
CA ILE A 235 -8.83 -25.79 5.56
C ILE A 235 -9.51 -27.11 5.97
N LYS A 236 -10.82 -27.08 6.25
CA LYS A 236 -11.60 -28.29 6.55
C LYS A 236 -11.67 -29.23 5.33
N TYR A 237 -11.87 -28.71 4.14
CA TYR A 237 -11.89 -29.52 2.92
C TYR A 237 -10.57 -30.25 2.69
N ARG A 238 -9.42 -29.60 2.92
CA ARG A 238 -8.10 -30.24 2.82
C ARG A 238 -7.82 -31.30 3.87
N LYS A 239 -8.40 -31.21 5.07
CA LYS A 239 -8.26 -32.25 6.10
C LYS A 239 -9.08 -33.50 5.75
N ASN A 240 -10.28 -33.32 5.23
CA ASN A 240 -11.14 -34.45 4.83
C ASN A 240 -10.69 -35.14 3.53
N ALA A 241 -9.95 -34.47 2.66
CA ALA A 241 -9.39 -35.06 1.42
C ALA A 241 -8.08 -35.84 1.66
N LYS A 242 -7.55 -35.86 2.89
CA LYS A 242 -6.35 -36.60 3.29
C LYS A 242 -6.64 -37.80 4.19
N GLN A 243 -7.90 -38.08 4.47
CA GLN A 243 -8.43 -39.32 5.04
C GLN A 243 -9.06 -40.18 3.95
#